data_15299591df45b6aadd3fc83d2f0fc39b
#
_entry.id   15299591df45b6aadd3fc83d2f0fc39b
#
_cell.length_a   1.000
_cell.length_b   1.000
_cell.length_c   1.000
_cell.angle_alpha   90.00
_cell.angle_beta   90.00
_cell.angle_gamma   90.00
#
_symmetry.space_group_name_H-M   'P 1'
#
loop_
_entity.id
_entity.type
_entity.pdbx_description
1 polymer ?
#
loop_
_entity_poly.entity_id
_entity_poly.type
_entity_poly.pdbx_seq_one_letter_code
_entity_poly.pdbx_strand_id
1 'polypeptide(L)'
;MLKIKSIKPLFNKIVTTSDTYESDKKKGGIIIKTNGTIKEYQRVEAVGSTVRDIKVGDLVLINPKRYIVPQHNEKRDDSLKGVISDELTMGVNFPMVEYGGKRHLLIYDQDIDYIIDGEEVKDEQPKSSLILPEDKKIIV
;
A
#
# COMPACT_ATOMS: atom_id res chain seq x y z
N MET A 1 0.47 10.28 -26.75
CA MET A 1 0.24 9.81 -25.37
C MET A 1 -0.60 8.54 -25.38
N LEU A 2 -0.17 7.55 -24.64
CA LEU A 2 -0.87 6.27 -24.59
C LEU A 2 -2.01 6.31 -23.57
N LYS A 3 -3.19 5.96 -24.03
CA LYS A 3 -4.33 5.86 -23.11
C LYS A 3 -4.66 4.39 -22.93
N ILE A 4 -4.44 3.88 -21.73
CA ILE A 4 -4.61 2.47 -21.44
C ILE A 4 -6.05 2.18 -21.03
N LYS A 5 -6.68 1.22 -21.65
CA LYS A 5 -8.02 0.77 -21.28
C LYS A 5 -7.96 -0.38 -20.31
N SER A 6 -7.03 -1.28 -20.52
CA SER A 6 -6.83 -2.42 -19.63
C SER A 6 -5.46 -3.01 -19.93
N ILE A 7 -5.00 -3.87 -19.02
CA ILE A 7 -3.74 -4.56 -19.18
C ILE A 7 -3.97 -6.05 -19.04
N LYS A 8 -3.36 -6.81 -19.91
CA LYS A 8 -3.40 -8.27 -19.82
C LYS A 8 -2.00 -8.74 -19.38
N PRO A 9 -1.87 -9.31 -18.19
CA PRO A 9 -0.56 -9.83 -17.78
C PRO A 9 -0.21 -11.08 -18.57
N LEU A 10 1.07 -11.27 -18.79
CA LEU A 10 1.58 -12.44 -19.51
C LEU A 10 2.42 -13.29 -18.56
N PHE A 11 2.41 -14.60 -18.84
CA PHE A 11 3.24 -15.55 -18.10
C PHE A 11 2.97 -15.53 -16.61
N ASN A 12 3.95 -15.23 -15.79
CA ASN A 12 3.80 -15.24 -14.33
C ASN A 12 3.49 -13.88 -13.72
N LYS A 13 3.01 -12.95 -14.52
CA LYS A 13 2.72 -11.61 -14.04
C LYS A 13 1.30 -11.52 -13.52
N ILE A 14 1.10 -10.63 -12.58
CA ILE A 14 -0.18 -10.45 -11.91
C ILE A 14 -0.47 -8.96 -11.80
N VAL A 15 -1.73 -8.61 -12.01
CA VAL A 15 -2.21 -7.24 -11.81
C VAL A 15 -3.13 -7.26 -10.59
N THR A 16 -2.87 -6.38 -9.66
CA THR A 16 -3.68 -6.27 -8.45
C THR A 16 -4.21 -4.86 -8.27
N THR A 17 -5.11 -4.72 -7.32
CA THR A 17 -5.51 -3.39 -6.86
C THR A 17 -4.33 -2.68 -6.23
N SER A 18 -4.47 -1.39 -6.01
CA SER A 18 -3.45 -0.59 -5.35
C SER A 18 -4.10 0.20 -4.21
N ASP A 19 -4.73 -0.52 -3.31
CA ASP A 19 -5.40 0.12 -2.19
C ASP A 19 -4.40 0.65 -1.20
N THR A 20 -4.74 1.77 -0.60
CA THR A 20 -3.87 2.41 0.37
C THR A 20 -4.62 2.59 1.68
N TYR A 21 -3.86 2.68 2.76
CA TYR A 21 -4.43 3.06 4.04
C TYR A 21 -4.77 4.54 3.97
N GLU A 22 -5.93 4.89 4.47
CA GLU A 22 -6.30 6.28 4.51
C GLU A 22 -5.62 6.95 5.68
N SER A 23 -5.02 8.09 5.40
CA SER A 23 -4.47 8.87 6.47
C SER A 23 -4.96 10.29 6.36
N ASP A 24 -6.17 10.50 6.87
CA ASP A 24 -6.72 11.84 7.01
C ASP A 24 -6.29 12.38 8.35
N LYS A 25 -5.53 13.44 8.33
CA LYS A 25 -5.13 14.10 9.57
C LYS A 25 -5.91 15.38 9.72
N LYS A 26 -6.55 15.52 10.87
CA LYS A 26 -7.16 16.77 11.25
C LYS A 26 -6.17 17.59 12.04
N LYS A 27 -5.86 18.74 11.56
CA LYS A 27 -4.97 19.62 12.28
C LYS A 27 -5.65 20.99 12.35
N GLY A 28 -6.05 21.42 13.53
CA GLY A 28 -6.68 22.71 13.71
C GLY A 28 -7.98 22.85 12.93
N GLY A 29 -8.75 21.80 12.82
CA GLY A 29 -10.01 21.85 12.09
C GLY A 29 -9.86 21.68 10.59
N ILE A 30 -8.65 21.59 10.09
CA ILE A 30 -8.38 21.41 8.66
C ILE A 30 -8.06 19.96 8.40
N ILE A 31 -8.74 19.38 7.43
CA ILE A 31 -8.47 18.00 7.04
C ILE A 31 -7.39 18.01 5.98
N ILE A 32 -6.25 17.42 6.32
CA ILE A 32 -5.14 17.30 5.39
C ILE A 32 -5.12 15.85 4.91
N LYS A 33 -5.34 15.68 3.62
CA LYS A 33 -5.25 14.35 3.02
C LYS A 33 -3.82 14.12 2.62
N THR A 34 -3.21 13.11 3.20
CA THR A 34 -1.88 12.69 2.79
C THR A 34 -2.02 11.39 2.01
N ASN A 35 -1.03 11.14 1.15
CA ASN A 35 -1.01 9.90 0.41
C ASN A 35 -0.80 8.76 1.38
N GLY A 36 -1.73 7.84 1.39
CA GLY A 36 -1.61 6.69 2.25
C GLY A 36 -0.57 5.70 1.76
N THR A 37 -0.13 4.85 2.66
CA THR A 37 0.78 3.77 2.33
C THR A 37 0.01 2.66 1.63
N ILE A 38 0.62 2.04 0.63
CA ILE A 38 0.00 0.92 -0.06
C ILE A 38 -0.14 -0.24 0.90
N LYS A 39 -1.33 -0.82 0.92
CA LYS A 39 -1.58 -1.97 1.81
C LYS A 39 -0.79 -3.17 1.35
N GLU A 40 -0.34 -3.97 2.30
CA GLU A 40 0.43 -5.18 2.01
C GLU A 40 -0.45 -6.29 1.45
N TYR A 41 -1.76 -6.17 1.57
CA TYR A 41 -2.68 -7.12 0.96
C TYR A 41 -3.51 -6.41 -0.10
N GLN A 42 -3.66 -7.06 -1.23
CA GLN A 42 -4.37 -6.50 -2.36
C GLN A 42 -5.20 -7.59 -3.04
N ARG A 43 -6.17 -7.15 -3.80
CA ARG A 43 -7.03 -8.09 -4.51
C ARG A 43 -6.52 -8.29 -5.93
N VAL A 44 -6.47 -9.54 -6.36
CA VAL A 44 -5.98 -9.88 -7.69
C VAL A 44 -7.04 -9.54 -8.74
N GLU A 45 -6.62 -8.84 -9.78
CA GLU A 45 -7.52 -8.43 -10.85
C GLU A 45 -7.28 -9.16 -12.16
N ALA A 46 -6.07 -9.58 -12.40
CA ALA A 46 -5.74 -10.33 -13.59
C ALA A 46 -4.49 -11.17 -13.34
N VAL A 47 -4.42 -12.32 -13.98
CA VAL A 47 -3.29 -13.23 -13.84
C VAL A 47 -2.80 -13.67 -15.20
N GLY A 48 -1.50 -13.89 -15.32
CA GLY A 48 -0.90 -14.41 -16.53
C GLY A 48 -1.12 -15.92 -16.68
N SER A 49 -0.79 -16.42 -17.84
CA SER A 49 -1.12 -17.81 -18.20
C SER A 49 -0.37 -18.86 -17.40
N THR A 50 0.79 -18.54 -16.87
CA THR A 50 1.56 -19.53 -16.11
C THR A 50 1.40 -19.37 -14.59
N VAL A 51 0.56 -18.46 -14.14
CA VAL A 51 0.30 -18.30 -12.72
C VAL A 51 -0.54 -19.50 -12.23
N ARG A 52 -0.08 -20.11 -11.14
CA ARG A 52 -0.76 -21.25 -10.53
C ARG A 52 -1.28 -20.87 -9.17
N ASP A 53 -2.39 -21.48 -8.79
CA ASP A 53 -2.95 -21.37 -7.44
C ASP A 53 -3.47 -19.98 -7.07
N ILE A 54 -3.33 -19.01 -7.93
CA ILE A 54 -3.83 -17.65 -7.68
C ILE A 54 -4.87 -17.34 -8.75
N LYS A 55 -6.02 -16.87 -8.29
CA LYS A 55 -7.14 -16.58 -9.20
C LYS A 55 -7.58 -15.14 -9.06
N VAL A 56 -8.23 -14.66 -10.10
CA VAL A 56 -8.82 -13.33 -10.06
C VAL A 56 -9.83 -13.28 -8.91
N GLY A 57 -9.76 -12.24 -8.13
CA GLY A 57 -10.61 -12.07 -6.97
C GLY A 57 -9.98 -12.50 -5.65
N ASP A 58 -8.86 -13.20 -5.70
CA ASP A 58 -8.17 -13.61 -4.47
C ASP A 58 -7.58 -12.41 -3.75
N LEU A 59 -7.64 -12.44 -2.44
CA LEU A 59 -6.96 -11.47 -1.60
C LEU A 59 -5.60 -12.05 -1.25
N VAL A 60 -4.54 -11.35 -1.60
CA VAL A 60 -3.20 -11.89 -1.47
C VAL A 60 -2.32 -10.98 -0.65
N LEU A 61 -1.39 -11.59 0.07
CA LEU A 61 -0.39 -10.86 0.83
C LEU A 61 0.86 -10.73 -0.01
N ILE A 62 1.27 -9.51 -0.27
CA ILE A 62 2.37 -9.21 -1.15
C ILE A 62 3.64 -9.01 -0.33
N ASN A 63 4.72 -9.65 -0.77
CA ASN A 63 6.03 -9.44 -0.17
C ASN A 63 6.72 -8.32 -0.93
N PRO A 64 6.98 -7.19 -0.28
CA PRO A 64 7.55 -6.04 -0.99
C PRO A 64 9.07 -6.11 -1.17
N LYS A 65 9.68 -7.20 -0.75
CA LYS A 65 11.14 -7.29 -0.69
C LYS A 65 11.84 -6.91 -1.99
N ARG A 66 11.28 -7.30 -3.12
CA ARG A 66 11.92 -7.02 -4.41
C ARG A 66 11.78 -5.57 -4.84
N TYR A 67 10.91 -4.83 -4.20
CA TYR A 67 10.59 -3.46 -4.59
C TYR A 67 11.09 -2.44 -3.58
N ILE A 68 11.84 -2.88 -2.60
CA ILE A 68 12.40 -1.98 -1.60
C ILE A 68 13.58 -1.26 -2.22
N VAL A 69 13.53 0.06 -2.16
CA VAL A 69 14.60 0.90 -2.67
C VAL A 69 15.01 1.88 -1.59
N PRO A 70 16.30 2.20 -1.49
CA PRO A 70 16.74 3.21 -0.55
C PRO A 70 16.28 4.58 -1.02
N GLN A 71 15.79 5.37 -0.10
CA GLN A 71 15.38 6.74 -0.37
C GLN A 71 16.19 7.67 0.51
N HIS A 72 16.78 8.66 -0.13
CA HIS A 72 17.52 9.68 0.60
C HIS A 72 16.59 10.84 0.86
N ASN A 73 16.33 11.09 2.13
CA ASN A 73 15.61 12.28 2.53
C ASN A 73 16.64 13.31 2.95
N GLU A 74 16.75 14.37 2.14
CA GLU A 74 17.60 15.45 2.54
C GLU A 74 16.92 16.22 3.62
N LYS A 75 17.46 16.14 4.83
CA LYS A 75 17.09 17.05 5.86
C LYS A 75 18.09 18.18 5.86
N ARG A 76 17.66 19.30 5.39
CA ARG A 76 18.42 20.50 5.62
C ARG A 76 18.30 20.85 7.09
N ASP A 77 19.37 20.65 7.74
CA ASP A 77 19.48 21.13 9.07
C ASP A 77 19.69 22.64 8.98
N ASP A 78 18.77 23.40 9.48
CA ASP A 78 18.90 24.83 9.56
C ASP A 78 19.91 25.24 10.59
N SER A 79 20.65 24.31 11.10
CA SER A 79 21.66 24.65 12.06
C SER A 79 22.71 25.50 11.37
N LEU A 80 23.31 26.36 12.16
CA LEU A 80 24.36 27.25 11.75
C LEU A 80 25.49 26.53 11.03
N LYS A 81 25.53 25.26 11.06
CA LYS A 81 26.61 24.51 10.46
C LYS A 81 26.43 24.20 9.00
N GLY A 82 25.22 24.42 8.47
CA GLY A 82 24.95 24.10 7.08
C GLY A 82 25.17 22.65 6.75
N VAL A 83 25.05 21.79 7.72
CA VAL A 83 25.26 20.36 7.49
C VAL A 83 23.99 19.76 6.94
N ILE A 84 24.12 19.13 5.80
CA ILE A 84 23.03 18.38 5.22
C ILE A 84 23.19 16.96 5.71
N SER A 85 22.26 16.48 6.50
CA SER A 85 22.31 15.09 6.93
C SER A 85 21.37 14.31 6.06
N ASP A 86 21.92 13.34 5.37
CA ASP A 86 21.13 12.42 4.55
C ASP A 86 20.60 11.34 5.46
N GLU A 87 19.27 11.30 5.54
CA GLU A 87 18.64 10.19 6.23
C GLU A 87 18.30 9.15 5.18
N LEU A 88 18.84 7.96 5.36
CA LEU A 88 18.53 6.86 4.49
C LEU A 88 17.31 6.14 5.03
N THR A 89 16.22 6.22 4.30
CA THR A 89 15.01 5.46 4.62
C THR A 89 14.76 4.46 3.51
N MET A 90 14.03 3.40 3.86
CA MET A 90 13.66 2.39 2.88
C MET A 90 12.25 2.64 2.41
N GLY A 91 12.08 2.80 1.12
CA GLY A 91 10.78 2.95 0.51
C GLY A 91 10.45 1.77 -0.35
N VAL A 92 9.17 1.59 -0.66
CA VAL A 92 8.72 0.53 -1.56
C VAL A 92 8.23 1.18 -2.83
N ASN A 93 8.78 0.72 -3.95
CA ASN A 93 8.47 1.28 -5.25
C ASN A 93 7.94 0.19 -6.18
N PHE A 94 6.64 -0.03 -6.12
CA PHE A 94 5.99 -1.01 -6.99
C PHE A 94 5.79 -0.41 -8.37
N PRO A 95 5.98 -1.20 -9.44
CA PRO A 95 5.52 -0.79 -10.76
C PRO A 95 4.01 -0.67 -10.74
N MET A 96 3.50 0.39 -11.32
CA MET A 96 2.07 0.65 -11.35
C MET A 96 1.63 1.11 -12.70
N VAL A 97 0.36 0.90 -12.98
CA VAL A 97 -0.29 1.41 -14.17
C VAL A 97 -1.64 1.97 -13.78
N GLU A 98 -2.08 2.98 -14.49
CA GLU A 98 -3.38 3.56 -14.22
C GLU A 98 -4.30 3.33 -15.40
N TYR A 99 -5.46 2.74 -15.14
CA TYR A 99 -6.52 2.63 -16.13
C TYR A 99 -7.85 2.51 -15.39
N GLY A 100 -8.91 2.91 -16.06
CA GLY A 100 -10.23 2.89 -15.42
C GLY A 100 -10.35 3.80 -14.22
N GLY A 101 -9.53 4.84 -14.16
CA GLY A 101 -9.56 5.78 -13.04
C GLY A 101 -8.88 5.29 -11.77
N LYS A 102 -8.21 4.15 -11.83
CA LYS A 102 -7.55 3.58 -10.66
C LYS A 102 -6.15 3.13 -10.98
N ARG A 103 -5.31 3.11 -9.98
CA ARG A 103 -3.96 2.56 -10.10
C ARG A 103 -3.99 1.07 -9.80
N HIS A 104 -3.10 0.35 -10.45
CA HIS A 104 -2.97 -1.09 -10.28
C HIS A 104 -1.51 -1.42 -10.12
N LEU A 105 -1.21 -2.41 -9.29
CA LEU A 105 0.16 -2.88 -9.10
C LEU A 105 0.46 -3.94 -10.15
N LEU A 106 1.68 -3.90 -10.66
CA LEU A 106 2.18 -4.89 -11.61
C LEU A 106 3.26 -5.71 -10.90
N ILE A 107 2.91 -6.92 -10.52
CA ILE A 107 3.82 -7.76 -9.75
C ILE A 107 3.93 -9.14 -10.40
N TYR A 108 4.70 -10.02 -9.76
CA TYR A 108 4.90 -11.39 -10.20
C TYR A 108 4.26 -12.34 -9.20
N ASP A 109 4.00 -13.56 -9.62
CA ASP A 109 3.43 -14.57 -8.74
C ASP A 109 4.34 -14.85 -7.54
N GLN A 110 5.66 -14.79 -7.76
CA GLN A 110 6.63 -15.05 -6.69
C GLN A 110 6.66 -13.92 -5.64
N ASP A 111 6.03 -12.81 -5.91
CA ASP A 111 5.94 -11.72 -4.94
C ASP A 111 4.78 -11.93 -3.97
N ILE A 112 3.97 -12.94 -4.19
CA ILE A 112 2.84 -13.24 -3.34
C ILE A 112 3.20 -14.40 -2.44
N ASP A 113 3.12 -14.16 -1.13
CA ASP A 113 3.46 -15.18 -0.15
C ASP A 113 2.26 -16.01 0.25
N TYR A 114 1.10 -15.39 0.38
CA TYR A 114 -0.08 -16.07 0.90
C TYR A 114 -1.35 -15.58 0.23
N ILE A 115 -2.32 -16.48 0.14
CA ILE A 115 -3.69 -16.10 -0.19
C ILE A 115 -4.43 -15.98 1.12
N ILE A 116 -5.12 -14.87 1.31
CA ILE A 116 -5.80 -14.59 2.56
C ILE A 116 -7.27 -14.96 2.43
N ASP A 117 -7.76 -15.73 3.38
CA ASP A 117 -9.17 -16.04 3.47
C ASP A 117 -9.74 -15.19 4.58
N GLY A 118 -10.38 -14.12 4.21
CA GLY A 118 -10.92 -13.20 5.19
C GLY A 118 -11.64 -12.05 4.53
N GLU A 119 -12.21 -11.21 5.34
CA GLU A 119 -12.92 -10.04 4.87
C GLU A 119 -12.20 -8.80 5.32
N GLU A 120 -12.20 -7.83 4.44
CA GLU A 120 -11.65 -6.55 4.79
C GLU A 120 -12.66 -5.81 5.63
N VAL A 121 -12.35 -5.65 6.90
CA VAL A 121 -13.20 -4.90 7.81
C VAL A 121 -12.82 -3.45 7.70
N LYS A 122 -13.83 -2.61 7.61
CA LYS A 122 -13.57 -1.20 7.60
C LYS A 122 -12.85 -0.85 8.89
N ASP A 123 -11.66 -0.34 8.71
CA ASP A 123 -10.85 0.01 9.84
C ASP A 123 -11.48 1.19 10.50
N GLU A 124 -12.19 0.93 11.54
CA GLU A 124 -12.58 1.98 12.37
C GLU A 124 -11.40 2.37 13.10
N GLN A 125 -10.98 3.51 12.87
CA GLN A 125 -9.97 4.09 13.63
C GLN A 125 -9.88 3.54 14.94
N PRO A 126 -8.81 2.93 15.25
CA PRO A 126 -8.60 2.42 16.57
C PRO A 126 -8.88 3.56 17.44
N LYS A 127 -9.91 3.46 17.94
CA LYS A 127 -10.20 4.41 18.85
C LYS A 127 -9.29 4.34 19.91
N SER A 128 -9.05 4.44 19.68
CA SER A 128 -8.49 4.18 20.37
C SER A 128 -8.57 3.77 21.20
N SER A 129 -8.63 3.77 21.13
CA SER A 129 -8.75 3.38 21.61
C SER A 129 -8.75 3.05 22.24
N LEU A 130 -8.82 3.18 22.60
CA LEU A 130 -9.04 2.84 23.23
C LEU A 130 -9.28 2.61 23.83
N ILE A 131 -9.43 2.84 24.24
CA ILE A 131 -9.77 2.66 24.87
C ILE A 131 -10.22 2.31 25.43
N LEU A 132 -10.32 2.36 25.81
CA LEU A 132 -10.97 2.12 26.37
C LEU A 132 -11.45 1.79 26.89
N PRO A 133 -11.52 1.94 27.18
CA PRO A 133 -12.24 1.66 27.76
C PRO A 133 -12.81 1.45 28.11
N GLU A 134 -12.84 1.44 28.06
CA GLU A 134 -13.52 1.25 28.41
C GLU A 134 -13.99 1.03 28.41
N ASP A 135 -13.80 1.12 28.54
CA ASP A 135 -14.33 0.89 28.74
C ASP A 135 -14.66 0.68 28.77
N LYS A 136 -14.46 0.77 28.86
CA LYS A 136 -14.84 0.57 29.18
C LYS A 136 -15.10 0.35 29.29
N LYS A 137 -14.94 0.46 29.52
CA LYS A 137 -15.26 0.27 29.89
C LYS A 137 -15.29 0.02 30.03
N ILE A 138 -15.05 0.20 30.20
CA ILE A 138 -15.15 0.00 30.59
C ILE A 138 -15.17 -0.14 30.85
N ILE A 139 -15.05 0.07 31.14
CA ILE A 139 -15.22 -0.08 31.62
C ILE A 139 -15.40 -0.24 31.86
N VAL A 140 -15.24 -0.11 32.06
CA VAL A 140 -15.50 -0.32 32.53
C VAL A 140 -15.66 -0.62 32.64
#